data_7df4b9fd5ce9bf24e0a5f1a9b1f5acec
#
_entry.id   7df4b9fd5ce9bf24e0a5f1a9b1f5acec
#
_cell.length_a   1.000
_cell.length_b   1.000
_cell.length_c   1.000
_cell.angle_alpha   90.00
_cell.angle_beta   90.00
_cell.angle_gamma   90.00
#
_symmetry.space_group_name_H-M   'P 1'
#
loop_
_entity.id
_entity.type
_entity.pdbx_description
1 polymer ?
#
loop_
_entity_poly.entity_id
_entity_poly.type
_entity_poly.pdbx_seq_one_letter_code
_entity_poly.pdbx_strand_id
1 'polypeptide(L)'
;MWNAAMTRQGLRACLVPWGRGCLLALLVALGASVAAPDLDKTQALALQRYGSRAAETVVAWRRLIEESRALPDADKLDKVNTFFNRRILFESDAVIWQQEDYWATPLEFIGRGAGDCEDFSIAKYVTLLMLGIGNDRLRLIYVRARIGSTTTVAHMVLGFYPQPTDEPLILDNLISSVRPASMRSDLAPVFSFNSAGLWVGGGTSSLADPTTRLSRWRDVLDRMRQEGLSP
;
A
#
# COMPACT_ATOMS: atom_id res chain seq x y z
N MET A 1 80.52 46.95 19.12
CA MET A 1 80.48 48.34 18.70
C MET A 1 79.03 48.70 18.44
N TRP A 2 78.55 49.53 19.33
CA TRP A 2 77.55 50.59 19.13
C TRP A 2 76.18 50.21 18.58
N ASN A 3 75.08 50.28 19.41
CA ASN A 3 74.24 51.43 19.80
C ASN A 3 73.22 51.77 18.71
N ALA A 4 71.99 52.03 18.88
CA ALA A 4 71.10 52.57 19.93
C ALA A 4 69.66 52.36 19.45
N ALA A 5 68.75 52.01 20.25
CA ALA A 5 67.78 52.87 20.98
C ALA A 5 66.93 53.85 20.13
N MET A 6 65.61 53.70 20.14
CA MET A 6 64.60 54.70 20.53
C MET A 6 63.23 54.34 19.91
N THR A 7 62.30 53.93 20.73
CA THR A 7 61.08 54.60 21.20
C THR A 7 60.20 55.30 20.15
N ARG A 8 58.93 54.92 20.06
CA ARG A 8 57.71 55.59 20.53
C ARG A 8 56.45 55.04 19.96
N GLN A 9 55.53 54.74 20.87
CA GLN A 9 54.11 55.17 20.91
C GLN A 9 53.36 55.04 19.58
N GLY A 10 52.31 54.21 19.38
CA GLY A 10 51.14 54.16 20.21
C GLY A 10 49.94 54.54 19.32
N LEU A 11 49.13 53.64 18.91
CA LEU A 11 47.75 53.93 18.49
C LEU A 11 46.91 52.65 18.72
N ARG A 12 45.99 52.76 19.66
CA ARG A 12 44.98 51.74 19.93
C ARG A 12 43.94 51.76 18.81
N ALA A 13 43.85 50.72 18.05
CA ALA A 13 42.69 50.46 17.18
C ALA A 13 41.76 49.47 17.87
N CYS A 14 40.58 49.92 18.25
CA CYS A 14 39.48 49.11 18.71
C CYS A 14 39.02 48.19 17.57
N LEU A 15 39.29 46.90 17.68
CA LEU A 15 38.68 45.91 16.83
C LEU A 15 37.37 45.47 17.48
N VAL A 16 36.26 45.84 16.86
CA VAL A 16 34.89 45.36 17.14
C VAL A 16 34.81 43.91 16.66
N PRO A 17 34.43 42.94 17.51
CA PRO A 17 34.18 41.60 17.01
C PRO A 17 32.83 41.57 16.28
N TRP A 18 32.87 41.29 15.00
CA TRP A 18 31.69 40.95 14.21
C TRP A 18 31.16 39.60 14.70
N GLY A 19 30.03 39.67 15.41
CA GLY A 19 29.25 38.47 15.76
C GLY A 19 28.75 37.79 14.51
N ARG A 20 29.29 36.60 14.25
CA ARG A 20 28.71 35.66 13.29
C ARG A 20 27.43 35.10 13.88
N GLY A 21 26.30 35.73 13.58
CA GLY A 21 25.00 35.18 13.82
C GLY A 21 24.80 33.97 12.90
N CYS A 22 24.92 32.76 13.43
CA CYS A 22 24.44 31.58 12.77
C CYS A 22 22.89 31.61 12.74
N LEU A 23 22.33 32.03 11.60
CA LEU A 23 20.92 31.77 11.29
C LEU A 23 20.77 30.25 11.09
N LEU A 24 20.32 29.55 12.13
CA LEU A 24 19.79 28.22 11.97
C LEU A 24 18.45 28.32 11.20
N ALA A 25 18.51 28.11 9.90
CA ALA A 25 17.31 27.89 9.10
C ALA A 25 16.68 26.55 9.52
N LEU A 26 15.60 26.62 10.31
CA LEU A 26 14.76 25.49 10.64
C LEU A 26 14.01 25.08 9.35
N LEU A 27 14.55 24.10 8.62
CA LEU A 27 13.83 23.42 7.54
C LEU A 27 12.69 22.62 8.18
N VAL A 28 11.52 23.22 8.28
CA VAL A 28 10.28 22.49 8.55
C VAL A 28 9.97 21.71 7.29
N ALA A 29 10.35 20.45 7.27
CA ALA A 29 9.87 19.51 6.27
C ALA A 29 8.35 19.36 6.47
N LEU A 30 7.56 20.02 5.63
CA LEU A 30 6.14 19.70 5.48
C LEU A 30 6.05 18.27 4.89
N GLY A 31 6.15 17.27 5.74
CA GLY A 31 5.75 15.92 5.38
C GLY A 31 4.26 15.96 5.08
N ALA A 32 3.86 15.64 3.85
CA ALA A 32 2.46 15.38 3.54
C ALA A 32 2.00 14.25 4.45
N SER A 33 1.25 14.59 5.50
CA SER A 33 0.63 13.61 6.37
C SER A 33 -0.44 12.90 5.55
N VAL A 34 -0.20 11.65 5.20
CA VAL A 34 -1.27 10.77 4.68
C VAL A 34 -2.27 10.66 5.83
N ALA A 35 -3.49 11.13 5.59
CA ALA A 35 -4.55 11.06 6.60
C ALA A 35 -4.79 9.60 6.99
N ALA A 36 -4.89 9.35 8.29
CA ALA A 36 -5.23 8.01 8.78
C ALA A 36 -6.60 7.59 8.23
N PRO A 37 -6.79 6.28 7.92
CA PRO A 37 -8.06 5.79 7.42
C PRO A 37 -9.22 6.12 8.37
N ASP A 38 -10.29 6.68 7.84
CA ASP A 38 -11.52 7.01 8.59
C ASP A 38 -12.50 5.83 8.51
N LEU A 39 -12.28 4.83 9.36
CA LEU A 39 -13.13 3.65 9.41
C LEU A 39 -14.53 3.93 9.98
N ASP A 40 -14.75 5.03 10.68
CA ASP A 40 -16.10 5.45 11.12
C ASP A 40 -16.92 5.90 9.93
N LYS A 41 -16.33 6.73 9.06
CA LYS A 41 -16.94 7.11 7.79
C LYS A 41 -17.21 5.89 6.91
N THR A 42 -16.23 4.98 6.78
CA THR A 42 -16.38 3.76 5.99
C THR A 42 -17.54 2.90 6.51
N GLN A 43 -17.69 2.74 7.83
CA GLN A 43 -18.79 2.00 8.46
C GLN A 43 -20.15 2.68 8.23
N ALA A 44 -20.22 4.00 8.36
CA ALA A 44 -21.45 4.76 8.08
C ALA A 44 -21.89 4.63 6.62
N LEU A 45 -20.94 4.70 5.68
CA LEU A 45 -21.20 4.49 4.25
C LEU A 45 -21.62 3.04 3.96
N ALA A 46 -21.02 2.04 4.63
CA ALA A 46 -21.42 0.65 4.51
C ALA A 46 -22.89 0.46 4.90
N LEU A 47 -23.28 1.02 6.04
CA LEU A 47 -24.67 0.96 6.52
C LEU A 47 -25.63 1.65 5.53
N GLN A 48 -25.26 2.84 5.08
CA GLN A 48 -26.10 3.66 4.19
C GLN A 48 -26.30 3.02 2.82
N ARG A 49 -25.24 2.49 2.20
CA ARG A 49 -25.25 2.01 0.82
C ARG A 49 -25.61 0.54 0.68
N TYR A 50 -25.25 -0.29 1.69
CA TYR A 50 -25.28 -1.75 1.60
C TYR A 50 -26.02 -2.42 2.76
N GLY A 51 -26.43 -1.65 3.79
CA GLY A 51 -27.21 -2.14 4.93
C GLY A 51 -26.37 -2.71 6.08
N SER A 52 -27.09 -3.28 7.08
CA SER A 52 -26.49 -3.69 8.36
C SER A 52 -25.42 -4.77 8.23
N ARG A 53 -25.63 -5.76 7.37
CA ARG A 53 -24.65 -6.85 7.15
C ARG A 53 -23.30 -6.33 6.68
N ALA A 54 -23.28 -5.35 5.78
CA ALA A 54 -22.06 -4.71 5.32
C ALA A 54 -21.38 -3.92 6.45
N ALA A 55 -22.16 -3.15 7.23
CA ALA A 55 -21.65 -2.41 8.38
C ALA A 55 -21.03 -3.35 9.44
N GLU A 56 -21.68 -4.49 9.73
CA GLU A 56 -21.15 -5.52 10.63
C GLU A 56 -19.82 -6.12 10.10
N THR A 57 -19.72 -6.30 8.77
CA THR A 57 -18.48 -6.80 8.16
C THR A 57 -17.36 -5.76 8.25
N VAL A 58 -17.67 -4.45 8.11
CA VAL A 58 -16.70 -3.37 8.35
C VAL A 58 -16.25 -3.34 9.81
N VAL A 59 -17.16 -3.55 10.78
CA VAL A 59 -16.79 -3.68 12.20
C VAL A 59 -15.83 -4.86 12.42
N ALA A 60 -16.11 -6.01 11.82
CA ALA A 60 -15.23 -7.17 11.89
C ALA A 60 -13.87 -6.92 11.22
N TRP A 61 -13.83 -6.17 10.11
CA TRP A 61 -12.60 -5.75 9.44
C TRP A 61 -11.78 -4.78 10.30
N ARG A 62 -12.42 -3.78 10.92
CA ARG A 62 -11.79 -2.89 11.90
C ARG A 62 -11.15 -3.68 13.04
N ARG A 63 -11.89 -4.61 13.62
CA ARG A 63 -11.41 -5.47 14.69
C ARG A 63 -10.18 -6.30 14.26
N LEU A 64 -10.20 -6.87 13.04
CA LEU A 64 -9.03 -7.54 12.47
C LEU A 64 -7.81 -6.63 12.46
N ILE A 65 -7.97 -5.36 12.00
CA ILE A 65 -6.88 -4.39 11.92
C ILE A 65 -6.34 -4.06 13.32
N GLU A 66 -7.22 -3.81 14.28
CA GLU A 66 -6.84 -3.47 15.66
C GLU A 66 -6.09 -4.62 16.34
N GLU A 67 -6.62 -5.84 16.27
CA GLU A 67 -6.03 -7.04 16.89
C GLU A 67 -4.74 -7.51 16.20
N SER A 68 -4.53 -7.15 14.94
CA SER A 68 -3.38 -7.61 14.17
C SER A 68 -2.23 -6.60 14.11
N ARG A 69 -2.44 -5.36 14.53
CA ARG A 69 -1.47 -4.26 14.36
C ARG A 69 -0.08 -4.58 14.92
N ALA A 70 -0.02 -5.21 16.09
CA ALA A 70 1.23 -5.55 16.78
C ALA A 70 1.80 -6.93 16.44
N LEU A 71 1.13 -7.68 15.56
CA LEU A 71 1.57 -9.02 15.20
C LEU A 71 2.79 -9.00 14.25
N PRO A 72 3.56 -10.10 14.19
CA PRO A 72 4.54 -10.32 13.14
C PRO A 72 3.91 -10.29 11.75
N ASP A 73 4.68 -9.93 10.72
CA ASP A 73 4.18 -9.82 9.34
C ASP A 73 3.53 -11.12 8.84
N ALA A 74 4.13 -12.28 9.11
CA ALA A 74 3.57 -13.57 8.71
C ALA A 74 2.15 -13.79 9.23
N ASP A 75 1.89 -13.45 10.50
CA ASP A 75 0.57 -13.57 11.12
C ASP A 75 -0.42 -12.57 10.52
N LYS A 76 0.05 -11.33 10.20
CA LYS A 76 -0.77 -10.33 9.51
C LYS A 76 -1.22 -10.85 8.15
N LEU A 77 -0.29 -11.41 7.36
CA LEU A 77 -0.58 -11.96 6.04
C LEU A 77 -1.64 -13.06 6.10
N ASP A 78 -1.46 -14.05 6.99
CA ASP A 78 -2.39 -15.16 7.14
C ASP A 78 -3.77 -14.72 7.61
N LYS A 79 -3.83 -13.80 8.60
CA LYS A 79 -5.11 -13.29 9.11
C LYS A 79 -5.87 -12.49 8.05
N VAL A 80 -5.19 -11.62 7.31
CA VAL A 80 -5.81 -10.82 6.24
C VAL A 80 -6.27 -11.71 5.10
N ASN A 81 -5.43 -12.65 4.64
CA ASN A 81 -5.80 -13.59 3.59
C ASN A 81 -7.03 -14.42 4.00
N THR A 82 -7.00 -14.99 5.21
CA THR A 82 -8.09 -15.80 5.74
C THR A 82 -9.38 -15.01 5.92
N PHE A 83 -9.29 -13.75 6.38
CA PHE A 83 -10.47 -12.91 6.62
C PHE A 83 -11.30 -12.73 5.35
N PHE A 84 -10.68 -12.28 4.27
CA PHE A 84 -11.39 -12.04 3.02
C PHE A 84 -11.81 -13.37 2.36
N ASN A 85 -10.92 -14.35 2.25
CA ASN A 85 -11.21 -15.62 1.59
C ASN A 85 -12.36 -16.41 2.25
N ARG A 86 -12.64 -16.19 3.55
CA ARG A 86 -13.73 -16.87 4.25
C ARG A 86 -15.03 -16.09 4.32
N ARG A 87 -14.98 -14.77 4.15
CA ARG A 87 -16.15 -13.90 4.38
C ARG A 87 -16.81 -13.41 3.11
N ILE A 88 -16.05 -13.32 2.03
CA ILE A 88 -16.51 -12.79 0.76
C ILE A 88 -16.62 -13.93 -0.25
N LEU A 89 -17.67 -13.94 -1.03
CA LEU A 89 -17.87 -14.91 -2.09
C LEU A 89 -17.05 -14.51 -3.32
N PHE A 90 -16.49 -15.50 -4.01
CA PHE A 90 -15.93 -15.27 -5.34
C PHE A 90 -17.06 -15.24 -6.37
N GLU A 91 -17.20 -14.13 -7.09
CA GLU A 91 -18.18 -13.97 -8.13
C GLU A 91 -17.67 -12.95 -9.16
N SER A 92 -18.07 -13.13 -10.41
CA SER A 92 -17.62 -12.28 -11.51
C SER A 92 -18.26 -10.89 -11.50
N ASP A 93 -17.54 -9.91 -12.01
CA ASP A 93 -18.00 -8.53 -12.19
C ASP A 93 -19.27 -8.42 -13.02
N ALA A 94 -19.39 -9.25 -14.04
CA ALA A 94 -20.60 -9.29 -14.87
C ALA A 94 -21.86 -9.57 -14.06
N VAL A 95 -21.75 -10.40 -13.02
CA VAL A 95 -22.86 -10.72 -12.10
C VAL A 95 -23.07 -9.61 -11.05
N ILE A 96 -21.97 -9.15 -10.43
CA ILE A 96 -22.04 -8.20 -9.30
C ILE A 96 -22.35 -6.78 -9.77
N TRP A 97 -21.64 -6.33 -10.81
CA TRP A 97 -21.62 -4.93 -11.27
C TRP A 97 -22.29 -4.72 -12.62
N GLN A 98 -22.67 -5.79 -13.33
CA GLN A 98 -23.15 -5.74 -14.71
C GLN A 98 -22.16 -5.04 -15.65
N GLN A 99 -20.87 -5.21 -15.37
CA GLN A 99 -19.72 -4.71 -16.11
C GLN A 99 -18.75 -5.86 -16.37
N GLU A 100 -17.93 -5.76 -17.41
CA GLU A 100 -16.96 -6.83 -17.76
C GLU A 100 -15.74 -6.87 -16.82
N ASP A 101 -15.36 -5.72 -16.24
CA ASP A 101 -14.13 -5.57 -15.46
C ASP A 101 -14.23 -4.29 -14.60
N TYR A 102 -14.63 -4.46 -13.34
CA TYR A 102 -14.83 -3.40 -12.37
C TYR A 102 -13.97 -3.64 -11.13
N TRP A 103 -13.02 -2.80 -10.84
CA TRP A 103 -12.18 -2.92 -9.64
C TRP A 103 -12.86 -2.25 -8.45
N ALA A 104 -13.38 -3.02 -7.52
CA ALA A 104 -14.06 -2.49 -6.36
C ALA A 104 -13.09 -1.95 -5.29
N THR A 105 -13.57 -0.92 -4.57
CA THR A 105 -12.90 -0.50 -3.33
C THR A 105 -13.15 -1.54 -2.23
N PRO A 106 -12.34 -1.56 -1.15
CA PRO A 106 -12.63 -2.44 -0.01
C PRO A 106 -14.03 -2.26 0.58
N LEU A 107 -14.57 -1.03 0.57
CA LEU A 107 -15.93 -0.77 1.01
C LEU A 107 -16.98 -1.39 0.07
N GLU A 108 -16.82 -1.23 -1.22
CA GLU A 108 -17.72 -1.80 -2.25
C GLU A 108 -17.68 -3.32 -2.21
N PHE A 109 -16.49 -3.91 -2.14
CA PHE A 109 -16.25 -5.35 -2.04
C PHE A 109 -16.90 -5.96 -0.79
N ILE A 110 -16.69 -5.35 0.40
CA ILE A 110 -17.35 -5.74 1.64
C ILE A 110 -18.87 -5.52 1.52
N GLY A 111 -19.26 -4.41 0.92
CA GLY A 111 -20.65 -4.01 0.77
C GLY A 111 -21.48 -5.00 -0.05
N ARG A 112 -20.92 -5.48 -1.15
CA ARG A 112 -21.54 -6.52 -1.99
C ARG A 112 -21.45 -7.91 -1.37
N GLY A 113 -20.43 -8.16 -0.55
CA GLY A 113 -20.15 -9.48 0.02
C GLY A 113 -19.71 -10.49 -1.02
N ALA A 114 -19.34 -10.01 -2.21
CA ALA A 114 -18.85 -10.79 -3.33
C ALA A 114 -17.89 -9.93 -4.18
N GLY A 115 -16.96 -10.57 -4.90
CA GLY A 115 -16.00 -9.94 -5.79
C GLY A 115 -15.13 -10.96 -6.48
N ASP A 116 -14.29 -10.50 -7.41
CA ASP A 116 -13.35 -11.36 -8.11
C ASP A 116 -11.89 -11.14 -7.69
N CYS A 117 -10.93 -11.61 -8.47
CA CYS A 117 -9.53 -11.72 -8.02
C CYS A 117 -8.88 -10.37 -7.69
N GLU A 118 -9.18 -9.31 -8.44
CA GLU A 118 -8.64 -7.98 -8.17
C GLU A 118 -9.22 -7.37 -6.90
N ASP A 119 -10.51 -7.55 -6.65
CA ASP A 119 -11.19 -7.05 -5.46
C ASP A 119 -10.58 -7.66 -4.18
N PHE A 120 -10.40 -8.99 -4.19
CA PHE A 120 -9.69 -9.69 -3.12
C PHE A 120 -8.28 -9.14 -2.92
N SER A 121 -7.53 -8.96 -4.01
CA SER A 121 -6.14 -8.51 -3.96
C SER A 121 -6.02 -7.07 -3.47
N ILE A 122 -6.89 -6.16 -3.95
CA ILE A 122 -6.95 -4.75 -3.53
C ILE A 122 -7.34 -4.64 -2.05
N ALA A 123 -8.37 -5.36 -1.60
CA ALA A 123 -8.80 -5.31 -0.21
C ALA A 123 -7.71 -5.82 0.76
N LYS A 124 -7.00 -6.89 0.39
CA LYS A 124 -5.84 -7.39 1.15
C LYS A 124 -4.69 -6.37 1.18
N TYR A 125 -4.35 -5.79 0.02
CA TYR A 125 -3.31 -4.75 -0.10
C TYR A 125 -3.59 -3.57 0.82
N VAL A 126 -4.78 -2.97 0.75
CA VAL A 126 -5.18 -1.83 1.56
C VAL A 126 -5.14 -2.18 3.06
N THR A 127 -5.63 -3.37 3.42
CA THR A 127 -5.63 -3.82 4.82
C THR A 127 -4.22 -3.98 5.37
N LEU A 128 -3.28 -4.53 4.59
CA LEU A 128 -1.89 -4.68 5.01
C LEU A 128 -1.16 -3.35 5.15
N LEU A 129 -1.47 -2.35 4.29
CA LEU A 129 -1.00 -0.98 4.47
C LEU A 129 -1.49 -0.39 5.80
N MET A 130 -2.79 -0.58 6.15
CA MET A 130 -3.36 -0.15 7.42
C MET A 130 -2.72 -0.85 8.64
N LEU A 131 -2.20 -2.06 8.44
CA LEU A 131 -1.44 -2.82 9.44
C LEU A 131 0.04 -2.40 9.54
N GLY A 132 0.46 -1.37 8.78
CA GLY A 132 1.80 -0.80 8.83
C GLY A 132 2.84 -1.54 7.98
N ILE A 133 2.42 -2.42 7.06
CA ILE A 133 3.34 -2.98 6.07
C ILE A 133 3.64 -1.90 5.02
N GLY A 134 4.93 -1.65 4.76
CA GLY A 134 5.35 -0.64 3.81
C GLY A 134 4.87 -0.91 2.39
N ASN A 135 4.49 0.15 1.67
CA ASN A 135 4.02 0.06 0.29
C ASN A 135 5.08 -0.53 -0.66
N ASP A 136 6.36 -0.30 -0.40
CA ASP A 136 7.49 -0.85 -1.13
C ASP A 136 7.61 -2.39 -1.04
N ARG A 137 6.94 -2.98 -0.05
CA ARG A 137 6.89 -4.43 0.21
C ARG A 137 5.61 -5.11 -0.31
N LEU A 138 4.71 -4.37 -0.94
CA LEU A 138 3.44 -4.88 -1.44
C LEU A 138 3.29 -4.60 -2.93
N ARG A 139 2.90 -5.61 -3.71
CA ARG A 139 2.56 -5.44 -5.13
C ARG A 139 1.33 -6.25 -5.50
N LEU A 140 0.40 -5.63 -6.15
CA LEU A 140 -0.67 -6.28 -6.91
C LEU A 140 -0.02 -6.87 -8.16
N ILE A 141 -0.17 -8.17 -8.39
CA ILE A 141 0.51 -8.90 -9.46
C ILE A 141 -0.53 -9.48 -10.41
N TYR A 142 -0.54 -8.99 -11.63
CA TYR A 142 -1.32 -9.58 -12.71
C TYR A 142 -0.58 -10.81 -13.25
N VAL A 143 -1.25 -11.95 -13.24
CA VAL A 143 -0.67 -13.23 -13.62
C VAL A 143 -1.54 -13.95 -14.65
N ARG A 144 -0.95 -14.87 -15.37
CA ARG A 144 -1.69 -15.95 -16.05
C ARG A 144 -1.70 -17.14 -15.10
N ALA A 145 -2.89 -17.51 -14.61
CA ALA A 145 -3.08 -18.63 -13.69
C ALA A 145 -3.52 -19.86 -14.47
N ARG A 146 -2.85 -20.99 -14.23
CA ARG A 146 -3.22 -22.28 -14.78
C ARG A 146 -4.19 -22.98 -13.81
N ILE A 147 -5.43 -23.18 -14.27
CA ILE A 147 -6.46 -23.88 -13.53
C ILE A 147 -6.62 -25.29 -14.12
N GLY A 148 -6.37 -26.31 -13.28
CA GLY A 148 -6.33 -27.68 -13.76
C GLY A 148 -5.17 -27.95 -14.72
N SER A 149 -5.38 -28.81 -15.72
CA SER A 149 -4.29 -29.25 -16.62
C SER A 149 -4.14 -28.40 -17.89
N THR A 150 -5.19 -27.72 -18.34
CA THR A 150 -5.24 -27.13 -19.68
C THR A 150 -5.70 -25.66 -19.73
N THR A 151 -6.42 -25.18 -18.72
CA THR A 151 -7.04 -23.86 -18.76
C THR A 151 -6.09 -22.81 -18.18
N THR A 152 -5.87 -21.72 -18.91
CA THR A 152 -5.14 -20.54 -18.44
C THR A 152 -6.08 -19.35 -18.43
N VAL A 153 -6.18 -18.67 -17.30
CA VAL A 153 -7.03 -17.51 -17.10
C VAL A 153 -6.20 -16.29 -16.65
N ALA A 154 -6.71 -15.09 -16.94
CA ALA A 154 -6.23 -13.88 -16.32
C ALA A 154 -6.57 -13.92 -14.81
N HIS A 155 -5.63 -13.49 -13.96
CA HIS A 155 -5.81 -13.53 -12.52
C HIS A 155 -4.97 -12.45 -11.85
N MET A 156 -5.39 -12.02 -10.67
CA MET A 156 -4.63 -11.08 -9.85
C MET A 156 -4.40 -11.65 -8.45
N VAL A 157 -3.17 -11.49 -7.96
CA VAL A 157 -2.77 -11.88 -6.61
C VAL A 157 -2.04 -10.73 -5.92
N LEU A 158 -1.92 -10.80 -4.61
CA LEU A 158 -1.09 -9.88 -3.85
C LEU A 158 0.23 -10.57 -3.49
N GLY A 159 1.34 -9.92 -3.84
CA GLY A 159 2.69 -10.30 -3.42
C GLY A 159 3.17 -9.44 -2.26
N PHE A 160 3.65 -10.09 -1.19
CA PHE A 160 4.37 -9.47 -0.10
C PHE A 160 5.85 -9.82 -0.20
N TYR A 161 6.71 -8.82 -0.22
CA TYR A 161 8.16 -8.93 -0.32
C TYR A 161 8.77 -8.65 1.05
N PRO A 162 9.46 -9.61 1.72
CA PRO A 162 10.17 -9.36 2.98
C PRO A 162 11.19 -8.22 2.84
N GLN A 163 11.93 -8.20 1.73
CA GLN A 163 12.69 -7.06 1.20
C GLN A 163 12.27 -6.84 -0.27
N PRO A 164 12.41 -5.65 -0.84
CA PRO A 164 11.96 -5.35 -2.21
C PRO A 164 12.54 -6.24 -3.32
N THR A 165 13.67 -6.90 -3.04
CA THR A 165 14.38 -7.81 -3.96
C THR A 165 14.16 -9.28 -3.66
N ASP A 166 13.49 -9.61 -2.55
CA ASP A 166 13.27 -10.99 -2.14
C ASP A 166 12.16 -11.66 -2.96
N GLU A 167 12.09 -12.97 -2.84
CA GLU A 167 10.98 -13.75 -3.34
C GLU A 167 9.69 -13.37 -2.58
N PRO A 168 8.59 -13.04 -3.27
CA PRO A 168 7.36 -12.69 -2.59
C PRO A 168 6.61 -13.90 -2.02
N LEU A 169 5.94 -13.66 -0.90
CA LEU A 169 4.86 -14.49 -0.41
C LEU A 169 3.56 -14.08 -1.11
N ILE A 170 2.82 -15.05 -1.64
CA ILE A 170 1.62 -14.83 -2.45
C ILE A 170 0.37 -15.04 -1.60
N LEU A 171 -0.46 -13.99 -1.54
CA LEU A 171 -1.82 -14.03 -1.00
C LEU A 171 -2.80 -14.13 -2.17
N ASP A 172 -3.62 -15.17 -2.15
CA ASP A 172 -4.52 -15.52 -3.25
C ASP A 172 -5.91 -15.88 -2.72
N ASN A 173 -6.93 -15.72 -3.53
CA ASN A 173 -8.29 -16.22 -3.21
C ASN A 173 -8.52 -17.66 -3.68
N LEU A 174 -7.72 -18.16 -4.64
CA LEU A 174 -7.82 -19.53 -5.14
C LEU A 174 -7.25 -20.57 -4.17
N ILE A 175 -6.28 -20.18 -3.32
CA ILE A 175 -5.74 -21.05 -2.27
C ILE A 175 -5.73 -20.33 -0.92
N SER A 176 -6.07 -21.07 0.13
CA SER A 176 -6.23 -20.49 1.47
C SER A 176 -4.91 -20.12 2.15
N SER A 177 -3.82 -20.81 1.83
CA SER A 177 -2.51 -20.61 2.48
C SER A 177 -1.65 -19.62 1.73
N VAL A 178 -0.99 -18.73 2.47
CA VAL A 178 0.07 -17.86 1.93
C VAL A 178 1.29 -18.72 1.61
N ARG A 179 1.84 -18.59 0.40
CA ARG A 179 2.97 -19.42 -0.07
C ARG A 179 4.02 -18.59 -0.81
N PRO A 180 5.30 -18.98 -0.78
CA PRO A 180 6.33 -18.42 -1.64
C PRO A 180 5.98 -18.57 -3.13
N ALA A 181 6.39 -17.60 -3.95
CA ALA A 181 6.12 -17.63 -5.40
C ALA A 181 6.70 -18.87 -6.09
N SER A 182 7.84 -19.39 -5.64
CA SER A 182 8.44 -20.64 -6.13
C SER A 182 7.56 -21.88 -5.94
N MET A 183 6.65 -21.83 -4.96
CA MET A 183 5.65 -22.88 -4.71
C MET A 183 4.33 -22.67 -5.48
N ARG A 184 4.28 -21.67 -6.35
CA ARG A 184 3.12 -21.29 -7.17
C ARG A 184 3.46 -21.40 -8.67
N SER A 185 3.89 -22.59 -9.08
CA SER A 185 4.21 -22.89 -10.48
C SER A 185 3.02 -22.81 -11.43
N ASP A 186 1.82 -22.68 -10.89
CA ASP A 186 0.57 -22.41 -11.58
C ASP A 186 0.44 -20.93 -12.02
N LEU A 187 1.23 -20.00 -11.47
CA LEU A 187 1.15 -18.57 -11.74
C LEU A 187 2.33 -18.11 -12.61
N ALA A 188 2.03 -17.47 -13.73
CA ALA A 188 3.02 -16.81 -14.58
C ALA A 188 2.83 -15.28 -14.54
N PRO A 189 3.74 -14.51 -13.87
CA PRO A 189 3.59 -13.08 -13.71
C PRO A 189 3.73 -12.35 -15.05
N VAL A 190 2.89 -11.33 -15.27
CA VAL A 190 2.89 -10.48 -16.45
C VAL A 190 3.40 -9.08 -16.10
N PHE A 191 2.77 -8.44 -15.15
CA PHE A 191 3.21 -7.16 -14.57
C PHE A 191 2.73 -7.06 -13.12
N SER A 192 3.31 -6.14 -12.38
CA SER A 192 2.88 -5.84 -11.01
C SER A 192 2.88 -4.33 -10.77
N PHE A 193 2.11 -3.89 -9.80
CA PHE A 193 2.00 -2.46 -9.47
C PHE A 193 1.59 -2.28 -8.01
N ASN A 194 1.76 -1.06 -7.52
CA ASN A 194 1.19 -0.57 -6.26
C ASN A 194 0.87 0.93 -6.42
N SER A 195 0.70 1.69 -5.34
CA SER A 195 0.43 3.14 -5.44
C SER A 195 1.63 3.98 -5.91
N ALA A 196 2.86 3.42 -5.92
CA ALA A 196 4.09 4.14 -6.21
C ALA A 196 4.81 3.70 -7.50
N GLY A 197 4.50 2.52 -8.05
CA GLY A 197 5.25 1.99 -9.19
C GLY A 197 4.53 0.92 -9.99
N LEU A 198 5.03 0.71 -11.21
CA LEU A 198 4.62 -0.32 -12.16
C LEU A 198 5.86 -1.08 -12.64
N TRP A 199 5.82 -2.41 -12.53
CA TRP A 199 6.92 -3.31 -12.90
C TRP A 199 6.44 -4.34 -13.91
N VAL A 200 7.28 -4.68 -14.89
CA VAL A 200 7.00 -5.73 -15.87
C VAL A 200 7.80 -6.99 -15.53
N GLY A 201 7.16 -8.13 -15.61
CA GLY A 201 7.74 -9.41 -15.20
C GLY A 201 8.14 -9.40 -13.73
N GLY A 202 9.26 -10.01 -13.39
CA GLY A 202 9.87 -9.99 -12.06
C GLY A 202 10.80 -8.79 -11.79
N GLY A 203 10.70 -7.71 -12.57
CA GLY A 203 11.61 -6.57 -12.51
C GLY A 203 11.64 -5.86 -11.16
N THR A 204 12.80 -5.33 -10.78
CA THR A 204 13.02 -4.58 -9.53
C THR A 204 12.88 -3.07 -9.72
N SER A 205 13.02 -2.56 -10.95
CA SER A 205 12.90 -1.12 -11.26
C SER A 205 11.50 -0.80 -11.79
N SER A 206 10.87 0.23 -11.24
CA SER A 206 9.59 0.73 -11.75
C SER A 206 9.78 1.38 -13.12
N LEU A 207 8.91 1.07 -14.06
CA LEU A 207 8.95 1.57 -15.44
C LEU A 207 8.07 2.81 -15.64
N ALA A 208 7.07 3.02 -14.79
CA ALA A 208 6.11 4.11 -14.97
C ALA A 208 5.33 4.39 -13.67
N ASP A 209 4.66 5.53 -13.64
CA ASP A 209 3.61 5.81 -12.68
C ASP A 209 2.38 4.93 -13.01
N PRO A 210 1.92 4.09 -12.07
CA PRO A 210 0.80 3.19 -12.28
C PRO A 210 -0.52 3.93 -12.55
N THR A 211 -0.73 5.10 -11.95
CA THR A 211 -1.98 5.87 -12.12
C THR A 211 -2.11 6.48 -13.50
N THR A 212 -1.01 6.72 -14.19
CA THR A 212 -1.03 7.19 -15.58
C THR A 212 -1.27 6.08 -16.61
N ARG A 213 -0.94 4.82 -16.26
CA ARG A 213 -1.04 3.66 -17.15
C ARG A 213 -2.25 2.79 -16.89
N LEU A 214 -2.73 2.73 -15.65
CA LEU A 214 -3.84 1.89 -15.20
C LEU A 214 -5.01 2.77 -14.76
N SER A 215 -5.92 3.08 -15.70
CA SER A 215 -7.07 3.94 -15.41
C SER A 215 -7.98 3.39 -14.32
N ARG A 216 -8.20 2.06 -14.27
CA ARG A 216 -8.99 1.41 -13.21
C ARG A 216 -8.35 1.57 -11.84
N TRP A 217 -7.03 1.43 -11.74
CA TRP A 217 -6.32 1.65 -10.49
C TRP A 217 -6.46 3.09 -9.98
N ARG A 218 -6.32 4.07 -10.87
CA ARG A 218 -6.54 5.48 -10.52
C ARG A 218 -7.96 5.71 -10.01
N ASP A 219 -8.96 5.17 -10.70
CA ASP A 219 -10.35 5.29 -10.32
C ASP A 219 -10.65 4.66 -8.94
N VAL A 220 -10.12 3.47 -8.68
CA VAL A 220 -10.21 2.83 -7.35
C VAL A 220 -9.60 3.72 -6.26
N LEU A 221 -8.39 4.26 -6.48
CA LEU A 221 -7.75 5.16 -5.51
C LEU A 221 -8.58 6.41 -5.23
N ASP A 222 -9.19 6.99 -6.26
CA ASP A 222 -10.04 8.18 -6.13
C ASP A 222 -11.32 7.87 -5.33
N ARG A 223 -11.97 6.75 -5.59
CA ARG A 223 -13.14 6.28 -4.83
C ARG A 223 -12.79 5.95 -3.38
N MET A 224 -11.68 5.28 -3.13
CA MET A 224 -11.20 4.99 -1.77
C MET A 224 -11.01 6.26 -0.94
N ARG A 225 -10.42 7.33 -1.51
CA ARG A 225 -10.27 8.62 -0.80
C ARG A 225 -11.63 9.20 -0.41
N GLN A 226 -12.64 9.11 -1.28
CA GLN A 226 -14.00 9.56 -0.99
C GLN A 226 -14.67 8.73 0.12
N GLU A 227 -14.26 7.49 0.30
CA GLU A 227 -14.79 6.56 1.30
C GLU A 227 -14.05 6.60 2.64
N GLY A 228 -13.03 7.48 2.77
CA GLY A 228 -12.22 7.58 3.98
C GLY A 228 -11.05 6.58 4.03
N LEU A 229 -10.77 5.92 2.91
CA LEU A 229 -9.67 4.98 2.76
C LEU A 229 -8.58 5.64 1.91
N SER A 230 -7.36 5.75 2.44
CA SER A 230 -6.21 6.28 1.70
C SER A 230 -5.06 5.27 1.83
N PRO A 231 -4.75 4.51 0.78
CA PRO A 231 -3.62 3.60 0.74
C PRO A 231 -2.28 4.33 0.57
#